data_5c0e0fcb03f280b2eebc944322bfec24
#
_entry.id   5c0e0fcb03f280b2eebc944322bfec24
#
_cell.length_a   1.000
_cell.length_b   1.000
_cell.length_c   1.000
_cell.angle_alpha   90.00
_cell.angle_beta   90.00
_cell.angle_gamma   90.00
#
_symmetry.space_group_name_H-M   'P 1'
#
loop_
_entity.id
_entity.type
_entity.pdbx_description
1 polymer ?
#
loop_
_entity_poly.entity_id
_entity_poly.type
_entity_poly.pdbx_seq_one_letter_code
_entity_poly.pdbx_strand_id
1 'polypeptide(L)'
;LGDVYKRQVATPVYGCTDPTAVNFDPNANTDDGSCCFGNWATLTMNDSFGDGWNGNYFTMTDALSGSVIVNTTLLSGSLGTEDFCLPDGCYDIVVDGGAWQAEVSWDLNDGSSSIATGGAPFAGQISVGTGSCDFGCTDSLAVNYDPTALVDDGSCAYPCTDTQLDILVNTDFYGDECSWDITDVSGAVIASGGPYTIGYNTVNDSTCVTDGCYTLNLYDSFGDGWSTGSLGSVDISVGGSLVVSGTLPSGTTAAFDFTIGTTYGCTDTLASNYDACAN
;
A
#
# COMPACT_ATOMS: atom_id res chain seq x y z
N LEU A 1 -18.20 55.49 -45.18
CA LEU A 1 -16.89 55.38 -44.56
C LEU A 1 -17.05 54.59 -43.28
N GLY A 2 -16.89 53.29 -43.35
CA GLY A 2 -17.02 52.39 -42.18
C GLY A 2 -15.68 52.28 -41.47
N ASP A 3 -15.65 52.69 -40.23
CA ASP A 3 -14.52 52.42 -39.33
C ASP A 3 -14.46 50.91 -39.06
N VAL A 4 -13.46 50.29 -39.67
CA VAL A 4 -13.08 48.92 -39.32
C VAL A 4 -12.33 48.99 -38.00
N TYR A 5 -13.03 48.85 -36.89
CA TYR A 5 -12.39 48.58 -35.61
C TYR A 5 -11.60 47.25 -35.72
N LYS A 6 -10.30 47.36 -35.93
CA LYS A 6 -9.39 46.24 -35.72
C LYS A 6 -9.49 45.88 -34.23
N ARG A 7 -10.25 44.84 -33.91
CA ARG A 7 -10.12 44.17 -32.60
C ARG A 7 -8.65 43.75 -32.47
N GLN A 8 -7.89 44.44 -31.66
CA GLN A 8 -6.62 43.94 -31.19
C GLN A 8 -6.96 42.71 -30.36
N VAL A 9 -6.70 41.52 -30.90
CA VAL A 9 -6.71 40.30 -30.12
C VAL A 9 -5.49 40.42 -29.23
N ALA A 10 -5.75 40.56 -27.89
CA ALA A 10 -4.66 40.51 -26.92
C ALA A 10 -3.89 39.20 -27.11
N THR A 11 -2.57 39.30 -27.16
CA THR A 11 -1.74 38.07 -27.17
C THR A 11 -2.06 37.24 -25.91
N PRO A 12 -2.28 35.93 -26.06
CA PRO A 12 -2.51 35.09 -24.88
C PRO A 12 -1.30 35.15 -23.95
N VAL A 13 -1.54 35.43 -22.71
CA VAL A 13 -0.60 35.27 -21.60
C VAL A 13 -1.10 34.09 -20.78
N TYR A 14 -0.36 33.01 -20.87
CA TYR A 14 -0.72 31.76 -20.21
C TYR A 14 -0.26 31.77 -18.76
N GLY A 15 -1.04 31.15 -17.87
CA GLY A 15 -0.78 31.00 -16.46
C GLY A 15 -2.06 30.70 -15.69
N CYS A 16 -1.95 30.52 -14.37
CA CYS A 16 -3.12 30.34 -13.53
C CYS A 16 -3.97 31.62 -13.43
N THR A 17 -5.23 31.57 -13.85
CA THR A 17 -6.17 32.69 -13.83
C THR A 17 -7.12 32.69 -12.63
N ASP A 18 -7.07 31.65 -11.76
CA ASP A 18 -7.92 31.57 -10.58
C ASP A 18 -7.27 32.32 -9.39
N PRO A 19 -7.90 33.41 -8.89
CA PRO A 19 -7.34 34.19 -7.78
C PRO A 19 -7.31 33.47 -6.42
N THR A 20 -7.90 32.27 -6.32
CA THR A 20 -7.83 31.44 -5.12
C THR A 20 -6.66 30.46 -5.12
N ALA A 21 -6.00 30.29 -6.26
CA ALA A 21 -4.82 29.46 -6.38
C ALA A 21 -3.58 30.16 -5.81
N VAL A 22 -2.67 29.40 -5.19
CA VAL A 22 -1.44 29.92 -4.58
C VAL A 22 -0.45 30.47 -5.62
N ASN A 23 -0.53 30.01 -6.86
CA ASN A 23 0.27 30.46 -8.01
C ASN A 23 -0.52 31.33 -8.99
N PHE A 24 -1.55 32.05 -8.53
CA PHE A 24 -2.31 32.98 -9.36
C PHE A 24 -1.42 34.01 -10.03
N ASP A 25 -1.50 34.12 -11.37
CA ASP A 25 -0.84 35.18 -12.14
C ASP A 25 -1.84 36.24 -12.58
N PRO A 26 -1.80 37.45 -11.98
CA PRO A 26 -2.72 38.53 -12.35
C PRO A 26 -2.52 39.05 -13.78
N ASN A 27 -1.43 38.70 -14.48
CA ASN A 27 -1.19 39.05 -15.84
C ASN A 27 -1.70 38.03 -16.86
N ALA A 28 -1.96 36.78 -16.41
CA ALA A 28 -2.52 35.73 -17.23
C ALA A 28 -3.93 36.10 -17.69
N ASN A 29 -4.21 35.87 -18.98
CA ASN A 29 -5.53 36.02 -19.56
C ASN A 29 -6.04 34.73 -20.22
N THR A 30 -5.27 33.65 -20.11
CA THR A 30 -5.57 32.34 -20.65
C THR A 30 -5.05 31.32 -19.64
N ASP A 31 -5.98 30.54 -19.05
CA ASP A 31 -5.62 29.46 -18.13
C ASP A 31 -4.89 28.35 -18.89
N ASP A 32 -3.76 27.93 -18.36
CA ASP A 32 -2.93 26.84 -18.88
C ASP A 32 -3.07 25.53 -18.08
N GLY A 33 -3.95 25.52 -17.08
CA GLY A 33 -4.18 24.37 -16.20
C GLY A 33 -3.15 24.24 -15.07
N SER A 34 -2.28 25.24 -14.87
CA SER A 34 -1.23 25.21 -13.84
C SER A 34 -1.70 25.62 -12.44
N CYS A 35 -2.99 25.95 -12.24
CA CYS A 35 -3.51 26.41 -10.96
C CYS A 35 -3.26 25.40 -9.84
N CYS A 36 -2.58 25.84 -8.77
CA CYS A 36 -2.31 25.05 -7.58
C CYS A 36 -3.20 25.49 -6.43
N PHE A 37 -3.95 24.55 -5.87
CA PHE A 37 -4.83 24.76 -4.70
C PHE A 37 -4.28 24.06 -3.44
N GLY A 38 -3.09 23.44 -3.55
CA GLY A 38 -2.36 22.81 -2.45
C GLY A 38 -1.15 23.66 -2.05
N ASN A 39 -0.07 22.96 -1.70
CA ASN A 39 1.18 23.59 -1.30
C ASN A 39 2.10 23.71 -2.52
N TRP A 40 2.44 24.94 -2.87
CA TRP A 40 3.41 25.20 -3.92
C TRP A 40 4.81 24.88 -3.39
N ALA A 41 5.58 24.13 -4.14
CA ALA A 41 6.95 23.80 -3.81
C ALA A 41 7.85 23.92 -5.04
N THR A 42 9.02 24.51 -4.87
CA THR A 42 10.05 24.60 -5.89
C THR A 42 11.25 23.76 -5.48
N LEU A 43 11.60 22.78 -6.30
CA LEU A 43 12.84 22.02 -6.17
C LEU A 43 13.95 22.77 -6.91
N THR A 44 15.00 23.15 -6.22
CA THR A 44 16.25 23.64 -6.80
C THR A 44 17.28 22.51 -6.79
N MET A 45 17.76 22.16 -7.96
CA MET A 45 18.77 21.12 -8.18
C MET A 45 20.10 21.78 -8.53
N ASN A 46 21.14 21.45 -7.78
CA ASN A 46 22.49 21.97 -8.01
C ASN A 46 23.46 20.83 -8.30
N ASP A 47 24.37 21.09 -9.22
CA ASP A 47 25.53 20.26 -9.52
C ASP A 47 26.80 21.10 -9.48
N SER A 48 27.76 20.71 -8.64
CA SER A 48 28.96 21.52 -8.39
C SER A 48 29.99 21.45 -9.52
N PHE A 49 29.95 20.42 -10.37
CA PHE A 49 30.81 20.28 -11.53
C PHE A 49 30.21 20.96 -12.76
N GLY A 50 28.89 20.89 -12.94
CA GLY A 50 28.15 21.60 -13.99
C GLY A 50 27.81 20.75 -15.21
N ASP A 51 27.87 19.44 -15.12
CA ASP A 51 27.49 18.53 -16.21
C ASP A 51 26.16 17.80 -15.95
N GLY A 52 25.52 18.07 -14.83
CA GLY A 52 24.25 17.51 -14.41
C GLY A 52 24.41 16.37 -13.40
N TRP A 53 23.31 15.77 -12.97
CA TRP A 53 23.29 14.82 -11.87
C TRP A 53 23.74 13.40 -12.23
N ASN A 54 24.20 13.16 -13.44
CA ASN A 54 24.88 11.92 -13.86
C ASN A 54 24.11 10.62 -13.52
N GLY A 55 22.77 10.68 -13.68
CA GLY A 55 21.88 9.57 -13.43
C GLY A 55 21.37 9.47 -11.98
N ASN A 56 21.68 10.45 -11.11
CA ASN A 56 20.96 10.58 -9.84
C ASN A 56 19.59 11.20 -10.09
N TYR A 57 18.57 10.70 -9.40
CA TYR A 57 17.19 11.18 -9.49
C TYR A 57 16.70 11.64 -8.12
N PHE A 58 15.97 12.75 -8.13
CA PHE A 58 15.11 13.12 -7.01
C PHE A 58 13.77 12.42 -7.20
N THR A 59 13.45 11.51 -6.29
CA THR A 59 12.19 10.78 -6.27
C THR A 59 11.44 11.13 -5.01
N MET A 60 10.18 11.57 -5.16
CA MET A 60 9.27 11.80 -4.04
C MET A 60 8.06 10.88 -4.20
N THR A 61 7.73 10.15 -3.15
CA THR A 61 6.57 9.25 -3.10
C THR A 61 5.65 9.63 -1.97
N ASP A 62 4.36 9.46 -2.14
CA ASP A 62 3.40 9.51 -1.04
C ASP A 62 3.71 8.37 -0.07
N ALA A 63 3.96 8.69 1.19
CA ALA A 63 4.48 7.73 2.16
C ALA A 63 3.44 6.67 2.57
N LEU A 64 2.14 6.96 2.41
CA LEU A 64 1.07 6.03 2.75
C LEU A 64 0.76 5.07 1.59
N SER A 65 0.63 5.59 0.38
CA SER A 65 0.25 4.81 -0.80
C SER A 65 1.44 4.25 -1.58
N GLY A 66 2.67 4.77 -1.36
CA GLY A 66 3.86 4.46 -2.16
C GLY A 66 3.81 5.00 -3.59
N SER A 67 2.83 5.83 -3.92
CA SER A 67 2.68 6.39 -5.26
C SER A 67 3.76 7.42 -5.55
N VAL A 68 4.43 7.31 -6.71
CA VAL A 68 5.42 8.29 -7.14
C VAL A 68 4.73 9.60 -7.53
N ILE A 69 5.08 10.69 -6.84
CA ILE A 69 4.57 12.04 -7.10
C ILE A 69 5.53 12.81 -8.01
N VAL A 70 6.83 12.70 -7.73
CA VAL A 70 7.89 13.37 -8.49
C VAL A 70 9.00 12.36 -8.77
N ASN A 71 9.51 12.40 -10.01
CA ASN A 71 10.74 11.69 -10.36
C ASN A 71 11.46 12.53 -11.41
N THR A 72 12.48 13.26 -10.98
CA THR A 72 13.19 14.22 -11.83
C THR A 72 14.71 14.22 -11.61
N THR A 73 15.43 14.82 -12.51
CA THR A 73 16.90 14.91 -12.47
C THR A 73 17.40 16.15 -13.21
N LEU A 74 18.56 16.65 -12.84
CA LEU A 74 19.28 17.67 -13.62
C LEU A 74 20.07 16.99 -14.74
N LEU A 75 19.56 17.08 -15.98
CA LEU A 75 20.16 16.40 -17.13
C LEU A 75 21.51 17.01 -17.55
N SER A 76 21.70 18.31 -17.34
CA SER A 76 22.95 19.03 -17.68
C SER A 76 22.99 20.39 -17.01
N GLY A 77 24.18 20.95 -16.85
CA GLY A 77 24.38 22.27 -16.24
C GLY A 77 24.46 22.19 -14.72
N SER A 78 24.76 23.32 -14.09
CA SER A 78 25.02 23.43 -12.64
C SER A 78 23.78 23.77 -11.82
N LEU A 79 22.67 24.17 -12.45
CA LEU A 79 21.45 24.60 -11.77
C LEU A 79 20.23 24.27 -12.60
N GLY A 80 19.19 23.74 -11.94
CA GLY A 80 17.86 23.54 -12.48
C GLY A 80 16.80 23.77 -11.42
N THR A 81 15.60 24.12 -11.84
CA THR A 81 14.45 24.28 -10.95
C THR A 81 13.23 23.59 -11.54
N GLU A 82 12.38 23.03 -10.66
CA GLU A 82 11.11 22.43 -11.03
C GLU A 82 10.07 22.73 -9.96
N ASP A 83 8.86 23.08 -10.40
CA ASP A 83 7.77 23.49 -9.51
C ASP A 83 6.73 22.39 -9.41
N PHE A 84 6.19 22.19 -8.19
CA PHE A 84 5.18 21.19 -7.90
C PHE A 84 4.02 21.78 -7.10
N CYS A 85 2.84 21.21 -7.30
CA CYS A 85 1.68 21.45 -6.47
C CYS A 85 1.41 20.19 -5.64
N LEU A 86 1.69 20.25 -4.35
CA LEU A 86 1.63 19.11 -3.44
C LEU A 86 0.39 19.19 -2.56
N PRO A 87 -0.43 18.12 -2.45
CA PRO A 87 -1.42 18.00 -1.39
C PRO A 87 -0.78 18.08 0.01
N ASP A 88 -1.62 18.32 1.04
CA ASP A 88 -1.21 18.07 2.41
C ASP A 88 -0.90 16.57 2.57
N GLY A 89 0.22 16.22 3.18
CA GLY A 89 0.59 14.82 3.32
C GLY A 89 2.01 14.58 3.85
N CYS A 90 2.34 13.31 3.96
CA CYS A 90 3.69 12.84 4.25
C CYS A 90 4.31 12.23 2.99
N TYR A 91 5.56 12.57 2.72
CA TYR A 91 6.28 12.16 1.53
C TYR A 91 7.66 11.60 1.87
N ASP A 92 8.00 10.47 1.25
CA ASP A 92 9.35 9.94 1.25
C ASP A 92 10.14 10.57 0.11
N ILE A 93 11.34 11.04 0.41
CA ILE A 93 12.30 11.56 -0.57
C ILE A 93 13.51 10.64 -0.64
N VAL A 94 13.85 10.23 -1.85
CA VAL A 94 15.08 9.50 -2.16
C VAL A 94 15.82 10.25 -3.26
N VAL A 95 17.12 10.51 -3.05
CA VAL A 95 18.01 11.04 -4.10
C VAL A 95 19.19 10.11 -4.26
N ASP A 96 19.20 9.35 -5.35
CA ASP A 96 20.18 8.28 -5.58
C ASP A 96 20.18 7.80 -7.04
N GLY A 97 20.96 6.76 -7.33
CA GLY A 97 20.95 5.96 -8.56
C GLY A 97 22.05 6.25 -9.53
N GLY A 98 22.75 7.36 -9.39
CA GLY A 98 23.77 7.81 -10.34
C GLY A 98 25.20 7.76 -9.84
N ALA A 99 26.09 8.31 -10.66
CA ALA A 99 27.51 8.54 -10.33
C ALA A 99 27.70 9.97 -9.77
N TRP A 100 28.91 10.25 -9.26
CA TRP A 100 29.34 11.59 -8.83
C TRP A 100 28.43 12.24 -7.80
N GLN A 101 27.89 11.46 -6.88
CA GLN A 101 26.93 11.87 -5.86
C GLN A 101 27.39 13.05 -5.00
N ALA A 102 28.70 13.19 -4.78
CA ALA A 102 29.28 14.31 -4.02
C ALA A 102 29.08 15.69 -4.70
N GLU A 103 28.73 15.73 -5.96
CA GLU A 103 28.47 16.95 -6.73
C GLU A 103 27.01 17.40 -6.64
N VAL A 104 26.11 16.49 -6.25
CA VAL A 104 24.65 16.69 -6.16
C VAL A 104 24.27 17.40 -4.88
N SER A 105 23.50 18.46 -4.99
CA SER A 105 22.76 19.05 -3.87
C SER A 105 21.42 19.61 -4.33
N TRP A 106 20.47 19.68 -3.41
CA TRP A 106 19.12 20.12 -3.71
C TRP A 106 18.47 20.84 -2.53
N ASP A 107 17.50 21.69 -2.83
CA ASP A 107 16.63 22.39 -1.87
C ASP A 107 15.20 22.36 -2.39
N LEU A 108 14.28 21.87 -1.55
CA LEU A 108 12.84 21.95 -1.77
C LEU A 108 12.28 23.07 -0.90
N ASN A 109 11.66 24.06 -1.52
CA ASN A 109 11.27 25.32 -0.89
C ASN A 109 9.80 25.64 -1.16
N ASP A 110 9.09 26.20 -0.21
CA ASP A 110 7.67 26.60 -0.32
C ASP A 110 7.48 28.07 -0.78
N GLY A 111 8.56 28.71 -1.22
CA GLY A 111 8.57 30.13 -1.59
C GLY A 111 8.86 31.08 -0.41
N SER A 112 8.81 30.59 0.82
CA SER A 112 9.13 31.36 2.03
C SER A 112 10.28 30.72 2.83
N SER A 113 10.37 29.42 2.84
CA SER A 113 11.37 28.65 3.59
C SER A 113 11.72 27.34 2.89
N SER A 114 12.90 26.82 3.20
CA SER A 114 13.29 25.47 2.80
C SER A 114 12.47 24.45 3.60
N ILE A 115 11.77 23.54 2.90
CA ILE A 115 11.04 22.43 3.49
C ILE A 115 12.04 21.32 3.81
N ALA A 116 12.93 21.03 2.85
CA ALA A 116 13.98 20.04 2.98
C ALA A 116 15.16 20.35 2.05
N THR A 117 16.34 19.93 2.44
CA THR A 117 17.57 20.08 1.63
C THR A 117 18.49 18.90 1.84
N GLY A 118 19.30 18.59 0.85
CA GLY A 118 20.25 17.47 0.94
C GLY A 118 21.19 17.37 -0.25
N GLY A 119 21.87 16.24 -0.32
CA GLY A 119 22.74 15.83 -1.42
C GLY A 119 22.32 14.47 -1.98
N ALA A 120 23.28 13.69 -2.48
CA ALA A 120 23.12 12.31 -2.83
C ALA A 120 24.28 11.48 -2.23
N PRO A 121 24.04 10.22 -1.74
CA PRO A 121 22.71 9.62 -1.60
C PRO A 121 21.92 10.26 -0.44
N PHE A 122 20.60 10.32 -0.57
CA PHE A 122 19.70 10.80 0.48
C PHE A 122 18.45 9.91 0.55
N ALA A 123 17.99 9.68 1.77
CA ALA A 123 16.67 9.12 2.04
C ALA A 123 16.10 9.80 3.30
N GLY A 124 14.89 10.29 3.23
CA GLY A 124 14.23 10.98 4.33
C GLY A 124 12.76 11.17 4.08
N GLN A 125 12.06 11.63 5.12
CA GLN A 125 10.62 11.84 5.11
C GLN A 125 10.31 13.29 5.47
N ILE A 126 9.30 13.86 4.82
CA ILE A 126 8.84 15.23 5.06
C ILE A 126 7.33 15.29 5.20
N SER A 127 6.86 16.22 6.03
CA SER A 127 5.44 16.64 6.04
C SER A 127 5.26 17.92 5.23
N VAL A 128 4.16 17.99 4.48
CA VAL A 128 3.80 19.15 3.66
C VAL A 128 2.42 19.64 4.07
N GLY A 129 2.26 20.94 4.22
CA GLY A 129 1.00 21.58 4.64
C GLY A 129 0.59 21.18 6.05
N THR A 130 -0.64 20.73 6.21
CA THR A 130 -1.17 20.19 7.47
C THR A 130 -0.98 18.67 7.60
N GLY A 131 -0.26 18.04 6.66
CA GLY A 131 0.04 16.62 6.69
C GLY A 131 0.96 16.24 7.84
N SER A 132 0.93 14.96 8.21
CA SER A 132 1.79 14.37 9.24
C SER A 132 2.43 13.11 8.74
N CYS A 133 3.60 12.79 9.29
CA CYS A 133 4.28 11.51 9.11
C CYS A 133 4.16 10.59 10.34
N ASP A 134 3.29 10.94 11.28
CA ASP A 134 3.00 10.11 12.46
C ASP A 134 1.91 9.10 12.12
N PHE A 135 2.31 7.99 11.51
CA PHE A 135 1.43 6.90 11.09
C PHE A 135 1.20 5.90 12.22
N GLY A 136 0.00 5.33 12.26
CA GLY A 136 -0.38 4.28 13.19
C GLY A 136 -1.89 4.14 13.29
N CYS A 137 -2.36 3.22 14.13
CA CYS A 137 -3.79 3.04 14.36
C CYS A 137 -4.35 4.19 15.20
N THR A 138 -5.29 4.97 14.64
CA THR A 138 -5.95 6.10 15.33
C THR A 138 -7.27 5.74 16.01
N ASP A 139 -7.76 4.50 15.88
CA ASP A 139 -8.98 4.05 16.54
C ASP A 139 -8.70 3.58 17.97
N SER A 140 -9.24 4.29 18.95
CA SER A 140 -9.11 3.95 20.38
C SER A 140 -9.76 2.63 20.81
N LEU A 141 -10.55 1.98 19.95
CA LEU A 141 -11.13 0.67 20.16
C LEU A 141 -10.21 -0.47 19.71
N ALA A 142 -9.20 -0.17 18.92
CA ALA A 142 -8.22 -1.15 18.47
C ALA A 142 -7.23 -1.53 19.59
N VAL A 143 -6.75 -2.77 19.58
CA VAL A 143 -5.79 -3.27 20.59
C VAL A 143 -4.39 -2.68 20.43
N ASN A 144 -4.08 -2.17 19.22
CA ASN A 144 -2.84 -1.50 18.87
C ASN A 144 -3.02 0.00 18.64
N TYR A 145 -4.03 0.61 19.30
CA TYR A 145 -4.22 2.06 19.27
C TYR A 145 -2.94 2.81 19.63
N ASP A 146 -2.53 3.71 18.77
CA ASP A 146 -1.40 4.62 19.03
C ASP A 146 -1.93 6.04 19.27
N PRO A 147 -1.90 6.52 20.53
CA PRO A 147 -2.38 7.86 20.85
C PRO A 147 -1.51 8.99 20.26
N THR A 148 -0.34 8.67 19.70
CA THR A 148 0.56 9.63 19.05
C THR A 148 0.37 9.69 17.54
N ALA A 149 -0.26 8.68 16.94
CA ALA A 149 -0.55 8.67 15.52
C ALA A 149 -1.56 9.77 15.16
N LEU A 150 -1.25 10.51 14.11
CA LEU A 150 -2.12 11.54 13.54
C LEU A 150 -2.74 11.11 12.22
N VAL A 151 -2.20 10.08 11.59
CA VAL A 151 -2.67 9.51 10.33
C VAL A 151 -2.90 8.01 10.50
N ASP A 152 -4.10 7.55 10.21
CA ASP A 152 -4.41 6.12 10.19
C ASP A 152 -3.73 5.46 8.97
N ASP A 153 -2.90 4.48 9.24
CA ASP A 153 -2.19 3.69 8.22
C ASP A 153 -2.91 2.38 7.85
N GLY A 154 -4.11 2.17 8.40
CA GLY A 154 -4.88 0.95 8.21
C GLY A 154 -4.39 -0.23 9.06
N SER A 155 -3.46 -0.01 9.99
CA SER A 155 -2.90 -1.07 10.84
C SER A 155 -3.79 -1.45 12.03
N CYS A 156 -4.96 -0.80 12.21
CA CYS A 156 -5.84 -1.04 13.35
C CYS A 156 -6.24 -2.52 13.46
N ALA A 157 -5.88 -3.12 14.59
CA ALA A 157 -6.25 -4.48 14.93
C ALA A 157 -7.31 -4.47 16.04
N TYR A 158 -8.39 -5.22 15.82
CA TYR A 158 -9.48 -5.30 16.80
C TYR A 158 -9.47 -6.63 17.55
N PRO A 159 -9.90 -6.64 18.83
CA PRO A 159 -10.02 -7.89 19.55
C PRO A 159 -11.04 -8.79 18.86
N CYS A 160 -10.75 -10.08 18.80
CA CYS A 160 -11.71 -11.05 18.32
C CYS A 160 -12.88 -11.13 19.31
N THR A 161 -14.07 -10.71 18.89
CA THR A 161 -15.31 -10.79 19.69
C THR A 161 -16.07 -12.09 19.48
N ASP A 162 -15.74 -12.80 18.42
CA ASP A 162 -16.30 -14.10 18.05
C ASP A 162 -15.30 -15.23 18.38
N THR A 163 -15.21 -16.25 17.57
CA THR A 163 -14.27 -17.35 17.79
C THR A 163 -12.95 -17.10 17.06
N GLN A 164 -11.86 -17.01 17.80
CA GLN A 164 -10.53 -16.94 17.19
C GLN A 164 -10.10 -18.34 16.72
N LEU A 165 -9.73 -18.43 15.47
CA LEU A 165 -9.02 -19.57 14.89
C LEU A 165 -7.51 -19.32 14.97
N ASP A 166 -6.80 -20.26 15.58
CA ASP A 166 -5.33 -20.29 15.52
C ASP A 166 -4.94 -21.25 14.38
N ILE A 167 -4.13 -20.78 13.44
CA ILE A 167 -3.77 -21.48 12.22
C ILE A 167 -2.27 -21.75 12.24
N LEU A 168 -1.90 -23.04 12.25
CA LEU A 168 -0.51 -23.48 12.17
C LEU A 168 -0.26 -24.10 10.80
N VAL A 169 0.62 -23.49 10.02
CA VAL A 169 1.02 -23.97 8.71
C VAL A 169 2.41 -24.58 8.80
N ASN A 170 2.56 -25.81 8.35
CA ASN A 170 3.85 -26.45 8.12
C ASN A 170 3.95 -26.78 6.65
N THR A 171 4.89 -26.17 5.93
CA THR A 171 5.13 -26.51 4.52
C THR A 171 6.06 -27.71 4.42
N ASP A 172 6.06 -28.35 3.26
CA ASP A 172 7.16 -29.22 2.85
C ASP A 172 8.37 -28.40 2.38
N PHE A 173 9.33 -29.02 1.68
CA PHE A 173 10.54 -28.32 1.23
C PHE A 173 10.26 -27.25 0.17
N TYR A 174 9.23 -27.42 -0.68
CA TYR A 174 8.84 -26.46 -1.71
C TYR A 174 7.71 -25.53 -1.23
N GLY A 175 7.98 -24.78 -0.17
CA GLY A 175 7.01 -23.83 0.40
C GLY A 175 6.51 -22.77 -0.59
N ASP A 176 7.27 -22.47 -1.65
CA ASP A 176 6.89 -21.55 -2.72
C ASP A 176 5.80 -22.09 -3.66
N GLU A 177 5.48 -23.38 -3.56
CA GLU A 177 4.35 -24.02 -4.24
C GLU A 177 3.11 -24.11 -3.35
N CYS A 178 3.28 -23.97 -2.03
CA CYS A 178 2.25 -24.14 -1.00
C CYS A 178 1.45 -22.87 -0.77
N SER A 179 0.11 -22.95 -0.90
CA SER A 179 -0.82 -21.90 -0.47
C SER A 179 -2.13 -22.49 0.05
N TRP A 180 -2.87 -21.71 0.83
CA TRP A 180 -4.13 -22.13 1.44
C TRP A 180 -5.08 -20.96 1.58
N ASP A 181 -6.36 -21.26 1.67
CA ASP A 181 -7.38 -20.33 2.15
C ASP A 181 -8.43 -21.02 3.01
N ILE A 182 -9.20 -20.21 3.75
CA ILE A 182 -10.42 -20.60 4.44
C ILE A 182 -11.58 -19.84 3.78
N THR A 183 -12.59 -20.57 3.34
CA THR A 183 -13.80 -19.98 2.77
C THR A 183 -15.04 -20.26 3.63
N ASP A 184 -15.99 -19.32 3.63
CA ASP A 184 -17.32 -19.54 4.18
C ASP A 184 -18.25 -20.27 3.20
N VAL A 185 -19.50 -20.54 3.60
CA VAL A 185 -20.52 -21.20 2.78
C VAL A 185 -20.90 -20.43 1.51
N SER A 186 -20.60 -19.14 1.41
CA SER A 186 -20.81 -18.33 0.20
C SER A 186 -19.64 -18.42 -0.76
N GLY A 187 -18.53 -19.01 -0.35
CA GLY A 187 -17.26 -19.04 -1.07
C GLY A 187 -16.42 -17.77 -0.85
N ALA A 188 -16.78 -16.91 0.10
CA ALA A 188 -15.94 -15.76 0.45
C ALA A 188 -14.71 -16.21 1.22
N VAL A 189 -13.54 -15.70 0.84
CA VAL A 189 -12.27 -15.98 1.53
C VAL A 189 -12.22 -15.18 2.82
N ILE A 190 -12.05 -15.89 3.94
CA ILE A 190 -11.97 -15.35 5.29
C ILE A 190 -10.52 -15.14 5.72
N ALA A 191 -9.65 -16.07 5.34
CA ALA A 191 -8.21 -16.02 5.58
C ALA A 191 -7.48 -16.75 4.47
N SER A 192 -6.23 -16.39 4.23
CA SER A 192 -5.38 -17.07 3.23
C SER A 192 -3.91 -16.87 3.54
N GLY A 193 -3.06 -17.75 3.04
CA GLY A 193 -1.61 -17.64 3.18
C GLY A 193 -0.85 -18.34 2.08
N GLY A 194 0.45 -17.99 1.96
CA GLY A 194 1.32 -18.47 0.90
C GLY A 194 1.24 -17.63 -0.39
N PRO A 195 2.06 -17.95 -1.42
CA PRO A 195 3.17 -18.95 -1.31
C PRO A 195 4.25 -18.49 -0.33
N TYR A 196 4.99 -19.46 0.22
CA TYR A 196 6.06 -19.23 1.20
C TYR A 196 7.45 -19.27 0.53
N THR A 197 8.51 -19.18 1.31
CA THR A 197 9.87 -19.37 0.77
C THR A 197 10.21 -20.86 0.63
N ILE A 198 11.13 -21.18 -0.27
CA ILE A 198 11.70 -22.55 -0.36
C ILE A 198 12.34 -22.92 0.97
N GLY A 199 12.08 -24.14 1.43
CA GLY A 199 12.50 -24.69 2.71
C GLY A 199 11.30 -24.97 3.62
N TYR A 200 11.51 -25.77 4.64
CA TYR A 200 10.47 -26.11 5.61
C TYR A 200 10.08 -24.85 6.42
N ASN A 201 8.89 -24.38 6.22
CA ASN A 201 8.34 -23.22 6.96
C ASN A 201 7.36 -23.70 8.01
N THR A 202 7.42 -23.08 9.20
CA THR A 202 6.38 -23.15 10.21
C THR A 202 5.88 -21.74 10.47
N VAL A 203 4.61 -21.49 10.14
CA VAL A 203 3.98 -20.17 10.23
C VAL A 203 2.76 -20.26 11.12
N ASN A 204 2.63 -19.31 12.04
CA ASN A 204 1.44 -19.14 12.86
C ASN A 204 0.66 -17.94 12.34
N ASP A 205 -0.63 -18.12 12.13
CA ASP A 205 -1.56 -17.10 11.73
C ASP A 205 -2.83 -17.20 12.59
N SER A 206 -3.73 -16.24 12.51
CA SER A 206 -5.01 -16.28 13.22
C SER A 206 -6.06 -15.43 12.51
N THR A 207 -7.31 -15.84 12.62
CA THR A 207 -8.45 -15.07 12.13
C THR A 207 -9.63 -15.18 13.05
N CYS A 208 -10.57 -14.27 12.93
CA CYS A 208 -11.79 -14.21 13.71
C CYS A 208 -12.96 -14.65 12.86
N VAL A 209 -13.77 -15.58 13.36
CA VAL A 209 -14.92 -16.11 12.64
C VAL A 209 -16.14 -16.22 13.55
N THR A 210 -17.33 -16.03 12.97
CA THR A 210 -18.61 -16.30 13.63
C THR A 210 -18.88 -17.81 13.70
N ASP A 211 -19.91 -18.21 14.45
CA ASP A 211 -20.41 -19.58 14.36
C ASP A 211 -20.89 -19.88 12.93
N GLY A 212 -20.46 -21.00 12.36
CA GLY A 212 -20.75 -21.35 10.98
C GLY A 212 -19.92 -22.50 10.42
N CYS A 213 -20.14 -22.80 9.14
CA CYS A 213 -19.35 -23.76 8.39
C CYS A 213 -18.31 -23.06 7.53
N TYR A 214 -17.18 -23.70 7.44
CA TYR A 214 -16.01 -23.22 6.72
C TYR A 214 -15.34 -24.38 6.00
N THR A 215 -14.60 -24.06 4.95
CA THR A 215 -13.79 -25.01 4.20
C THR A 215 -12.34 -24.52 4.19
N LEU A 216 -11.42 -25.34 4.67
CA LEU A 216 -9.98 -25.15 4.50
C LEU A 216 -9.59 -25.73 3.14
N ASN A 217 -9.07 -24.91 2.26
CA ASN A 217 -8.55 -25.31 0.95
C ASN A 217 -7.02 -25.24 0.96
N LEU A 218 -6.38 -26.30 0.45
CA LEU A 218 -4.93 -26.35 0.22
C LEU A 218 -4.66 -26.37 -1.27
N TYR A 219 -3.62 -25.68 -1.70
CA TYR A 219 -3.20 -25.56 -3.08
C TYR A 219 -1.71 -25.85 -3.23
N ASP A 220 -1.37 -26.54 -4.30
CA ASP A 220 -0.02 -26.80 -4.74
C ASP A 220 0.14 -26.40 -6.21
N SER A 221 1.04 -25.46 -6.51
CA SER A 221 1.16 -24.89 -7.84
C SER A 221 1.90 -25.80 -8.84
N PHE A 222 2.72 -26.73 -8.38
CA PHE A 222 3.39 -27.72 -9.21
C PHE A 222 2.54 -28.97 -9.43
N GLY A 223 1.80 -29.40 -8.40
CA GLY A 223 0.80 -30.46 -8.50
C GLY A 223 1.26 -31.83 -8.01
N ASP A 224 2.34 -31.92 -7.26
CA ASP A 224 2.81 -33.14 -6.62
C ASP A 224 2.44 -33.23 -5.13
N GLY A 225 1.86 -32.15 -4.60
CA GLY A 225 1.39 -32.03 -3.23
C GLY A 225 2.47 -31.59 -2.24
N TRP A 226 2.07 -31.30 -1.01
CA TRP A 226 2.98 -30.86 0.06
C TRP A 226 3.68 -32.03 0.72
N SER A 227 4.46 -32.80 -0.04
CA SER A 227 5.01 -34.07 0.43
C SER A 227 6.48 -34.28 0.22
N THR A 228 7.23 -33.27 -0.29
CA THR A 228 8.66 -33.40 -0.55
C THR A 228 9.47 -33.31 0.74
N GLY A 229 9.97 -34.45 1.18
CA GLY A 229 10.80 -34.62 2.37
C GLY A 229 9.99 -34.84 3.65
N SER A 230 8.99 -34.04 3.94
CA SER A 230 7.99 -34.25 5.00
C SER A 230 6.61 -33.83 4.52
N LEU A 231 5.58 -34.46 5.02
CA LEU A 231 4.21 -34.08 4.72
C LEU A 231 3.89 -32.73 5.38
N GLY A 232 3.53 -31.74 4.57
CA GLY A 232 3.04 -30.46 5.05
C GLY A 232 1.61 -30.55 5.56
N SER A 233 1.22 -29.60 6.41
CA SER A 233 -0.14 -29.51 7.00
C SER A 233 -0.56 -28.07 7.25
N VAL A 234 -1.88 -27.86 7.28
CA VAL A 234 -2.50 -26.68 7.91
C VAL A 234 -3.41 -27.20 9.01
N ASP A 235 -3.10 -26.83 10.26
CA ASP A 235 -3.83 -27.22 11.45
C ASP A 235 -4.59 -26.01 11.99
N ILE A 236 -5.92 -26.11 12.12
CA ILE A 236 -6.78 -25.07 12.68
C ILE A 236 -7.23 -25.52 14.07
N SER A 237 -7.02 -24.66 15.06
CA SER A 237 -7.43 -24.91 16.44
C SER A 237 -8.19 -23.72 17.03
N VAL A 238 -8.98 -23.99 18.07
CA VAL A 238 -9.72 -23.01 18.87
C VAL A 238 -9.35 -23.21 20.32
N GLY A 239 -8.75 -22.18 20.94
CA GLY A 239 -8.31 -22.27 22.34
C GLY A 239 -7.37 -23.45 22.61
N GLY A 240 -6.52 -23.80 21.65
CA GLY A 240 -5.57 -24.90 21.71
C GLY A 240 -6.17 -26.30 21.40
N SER A 241 -7.46 -26.38 21.07
CA SER A 241 -8.11 -27.65 20.67
C SER A 241 -8.16 -27.72 19.14
N LEU A 242 -7.58 -28.79 18.56
CA LEU A 242 -7.59 -29.00 17.12
C LEU A 242 -9.02 -29.19 16.58
N VAL A 243 -9.39 -28.42 15.57
CA VAL A 243 -10.70 -28.48 14.88
C VAL A 243 -10.58 -29.25 13.58
N VAL A 244 -9.61 -28.90 12.75
CA VAL A 244 -9.34 -29.56 11.47
C VAL A 244 -7.85 -29.56 11.20
N SER A 245 -7.37 -30.64 10.54
CA SER A 245 -6.01 -30.76 10.03
C SER A 245 -6.08 -31.13 8.55
N GLY A 246 -5.61 -30.24 7.70
CA GLY A 246 -5.54 -30.43 6.26
C GLY A 246 -4.14 -30.86 5.82
N THR A 247 -4.06 -31.84 4.93
CA THR A 247 -2.83 -32.29 4.29
C THR A 247 -3.07 -32.51 2.80
N LEU A 248 -2.05 -32.24 1.96
CA LEU A 248 -2.12 -32.46 0.52
C LEU A 248 -0.94 -33.39 0.11
N PRO A 249 -1.10 -34.71 0.24
CA PRO A 249 -0.01 -35.68 -0.02
C PRO A 249 0.31 -35.83 -1.51
N SER A 250 -0.57 -35.41 -2.41
CA SER A 250 -0.39 -35.40 -3.86
C SER A 250 -1.50 -34.60 -4.55
N GLY A 251 -1.20 -34.08 -5.75
CA GLY A 251 -2.16 -33.32 -6.56
C GLY A 251 -2.13 -31.82 -6.25
N THR A 252 -2.98 -31.08 -6.95
CA THR A 252 -2.98 -29.61 -6.95
C THR A 252 -3.84 -28.98 -5.86
N THR A 253 -4.82 -29.71 -5.32
CA THR A 253 -5.78 -29.16 -4.33
C THR A 253 -6.32 -30.22 -3.38
N ALA A 254 -6.65 -29.80 -2.17
CA ALA A 254 -7.47 -30.57 -1.22
C ALA A 254 -8.39 -29.59 -0.46
N ALA A 255 -9.54 -30.09 0.01
CA ALA A 255 -10.52 -29.31 0.77
C ALA A 255 -10.99 -30.09 2.00
N PHE A 256 -11.18 -29.39 3.14
CA PHE A 256 -11.55 -29.94 4.43
C PHE A 256 -12.60 -29.07 5.08
N ASP A 257 -13.82 -29.59 5.18
CA ASP A 257 -14.92 -28.90 5.83
C ASP A 257 -14.81 -28.97 7.36
N PHE A 258 -15.14 -27.88 8.03
CA PHE A 258 -15.22 -27.82 9.49
C PHE A 258 -16.30 -26.83 9.95
N THR A 259 -16.73 -26.99 11.20
CA THR A 259 -17.78 -26.15 11.79
C THR A 259 -17.28 -25.50 13.07
N ILE A 260 -17.59 -24.23 13.25
CA ILE A 260 -17.31 -23.47 14.48
C ILE A 260 -18.62 -23.17 15.18
N GLY A 261 -18.63 -23.38 16.50
CA GLY A 261 -19.79 -23.12 17.37
C GLY A 261 -20.97 -24.05 17.11
N THR A 262 -22.16 -23.57 17.42
CA THR A 262 -23.42 -24.29 17.20
C THR A 262 -24.24 -23.67 16.11
N THR A 263 -24.44 -24.40 15.05
CA THR A 263 -25.27 -23.96 13.90
C THR A 263 -26.65 -24.62 13.96
N TYR A 264 -27.69 -23.79 13.98
CA TYR A 264 -29.06 -24.27 14.06
C TYR A 264 -29.64 -24.41 12.66
N GLY A 265 -30.16 -25.60 12.33
CA GLY A 265 -30.78 -25.90 11.05
C GLY A 265 -31.39 -27.29 11.03
N CYS A 266 -31.89 -27.70 9.88
CA CYS A 266 -32.43 -29.03 9.67
C CYS A 266 -31.32 -30.03 9.36
N THR A 267 -31.06 -30.96 10.25
CA THR A 267 -30.04 -32.02 10.11
C THR A 267 -30.52 -33.25 9.36
N ASP A 268 -31.79 -33.30 8.92
CA ASP A 268 -32.33 -34.41 8.11
C ASP A 268 -31.93 -34.21 6.63
N THR A 269 -31.03 -35.05 6.16
CA THR A 269 -30.51 -35.02 4.77
C THR A 269 -31.58 -35.27 3.69
N LEU A 270 -32.78 -35.74 4.06
CA LEU A 270 -33.90 -35.97 3.16
C LEU A 270 -34.86 -34.78 3.10
N ALA A 271 -34.70 -33.82 4.02
CA ALA A 271 -35.56 -32.65 4.05
C ALA A 271 -35.20 -31.63 2.94
N SER A 272 -36.21 -30.96 2.41
CA SER A 272 -36.01 -29.93 1.37
C SER A 272 -35.30 -28.66 1.88
N ASN A 273 -35.24 -28.50 3.20
CA ASN A 273 -34.55 -27.43 3.90
C ASN A 273 -33.37 -27.96 4.74
N TYR A 274 -32.78 -29.09 4.31
CA TYR A 274 -31.55 -29.61 4.93
C TYR A 274 -30.47 -28.54 4.95
N ASP A 275 -29.81 -28.39 6.08
CA ASP A 275 -28.67 -27.53 6.30
C ASP A 275 -27.45 -28.39 6.67
N ALA A 276 -26.51 -28.48 5.77
CA ALA A 276 -25.28 -29.27 5.98
C ALA A 276 -24.41 -28.74 7.12
N CYS A 277 -24.63 -27.49 7.52
CA CYS A 277 -23.92 -26.85 8.62
C CYS A 277 -24.55 -27.07 9.99
N ALA A 278 -25.82 -27.51 10.05
CA ALA A 278 -26.49 -27.71 11.34
C ALA A 278 -25.86 -28.86 12.12
N ASN A 279 -25.62 -28.64 13.43
CA ASN A 279 -25.05 -29.60 14.35
C ASN A 279 -25.79 -29.66 15.71
#